data_2a3a726b06f0715684a3510ff444d7ec
#
_entry.id   2a3a726b06f0715684a3510ff444d7ec
#
_cell.length_a   1.000
_cell.length_b   1.000
_cell.length_c   1.000
_cell.angle_alpha   90.00
_cell.angle_beta   90.00
_cell.angle_gamma   90.00
#
_symmetry.space_group_name_H-M   'P 1'
#
loop_
_entity.id
_entity.type
_entity.pdbx_description
1 polymer ?
#
loop_
_entity_poly.entity_id
_entity_poly.type
_entity_poly.pdbx_seq_one_letter_code
_entity_poly.pdbx_strand_id
1 'polypeptide(L)'
;MGPVLEDTIVSLDVPAPARPTTLEQTGLASDGIASLIVKWLNAGEASGMDLADRVHLPYNILEPLIEHLRVEQLVQVKSAAGTGTAGYRYSLTEAGRERARRYFETCSYVGAAPVPLAQYTAYMAVLRAQPQEIGAEEVAKGFSHLIMEGEMLQQLGPAVSARRAVFLYGPPGNGKSVMGEGIGRALGGDIYVPYAIDVDGQIIVMYDPVTHEACEADDEGSIIRPDNAVDARWIRIRRPVITVGGELTLDMLDLRFNQMSAFYEAPVHWKANGGVLVVDDFGRQRVPARDLLNRWIIPLEARIDYLTLHTGRKFQVPFDVMIVFATNLDPSSLADEAFLRRIPYKILAKNPSRAQFEKIFEMNCRRYGIPYDAEIVRHLYLHVYGARNLQMRACHPRDLIDHVVNLCRYQRRKPELTPELIDTVCRTYFIEEESQPGTTQAS
;
A
#
# COMPACT_ATOMS: atom_id res chain seq x y z
N MET A 1 -12.07 22.08 17.59
CA MET A 1 -12.69 20.81 17.13
C MET A 1 -14.04 20.73 17.82
N GLY A 2 -15.13 20.87 17.09
CA GLY A 2 -16.47 20.90 17.66
C GLY A 2 -17.04 19.49 17.86
N PRO A 3 -18.11 19.34 18.66
CA PRO A 3 -18.68 18.03 19.03
C PRO A 3 -19.19 17.16 17.88
N VAL A 4 -19.21 17.66 16.65
CA VAL A 4 -19.70 16.94 15.46
C VAL A 4 -18.75 15.83 14.99
N LEU A 5 -17.50 15.76 15.48
CA LEU A 5 -16.51 14.78 14.99
C LEU A 5 -16.40 13.55 15.91
N GLU A 6 -16.82 13.62 17.17
CA GLU A 6 -16.77 12.48 18.10
C GLU A 6 -17.80 11.39 17.75
N ASP A 7 -18.96 11.78 17.17
CA ASP A 7 -20.02 10.84 16.76
C ASP A 7 -19.73 10.13 15.41
N THR A 8 -18.58 10.43 14.78
CA THR A 8 -18.26 9.90 13.43
C THR A 8 -17.51 8.58 13.46
N ILE A 9 -17.09 8.08 14.61
CA ILE A 9 -16.29 6.85 14.72
C ILE A 9 -16.88 5.91 15.77
N VAL A 10 -17.08 4.65 15.39
CA VAL A 10 -17.55 3.57 16.25
C VAL A 10 -16.36 2.83 16.85
N SER A 11 -16.40 2.56 18.17
CA SER A 11 -15.38 1.75 18.84
C SER A 11 -15.63 0.27 18.53
N LEU A 12 -14.84 -0.27 17.61
CA LEU A 12 -14.71 -1.69 17.29
C LEU A 12 -13.26 -2.12 17.52
N ASP A 13 -12.93 -3.40 17.32
CA ASP A 13 -11.54 -3.91 17.36
C ASP A 13 -10.60 -3.08 16.46
N VAL A 14 -11.13 -2.56 15.34
CA VAL A 14 -10.50 -1.54 14.51
C VAL A 14 -11.39 -0.30 14.52
N PRO A 15 -10.87 0.92 14.72
CA PRO A 15 -11.71 2.13 14.63
C PRO A 15 -12.42 2.14 13.29
N ALA A 16 -13.72 2.23 13.32
CA ALA A 16 -14.53 2.24 12.11
C ALA A 16 -15.29 3.56 11.99
N PRO A 17 -15.40 4.12 10.77
CA PRO A 17 -16.25 5.28 10.55
C PRO A 17 -17.71 4.91 10.78
N ALA A 18 -18.43 5.76 11.55
CA ALA A 18 -19.84 5.55 11.85
C ALA A 18 -20.70 5.76 10.60
N ARG A 19 -21.71 4.91 10.41
CA ARG A 19 -22.66 5.01 9.31
C ARG A 19 -23.49 6.31 9.43
N PRO A 20 -23.52 7.17 8.41
CA PRO A 20 -24.34 8.36 8.42
C PRO A 20 -25.83 7.98 8.37
N THR A 21 -26.67 8.64 9.17
CA THR A 21 -28.12 8.46 9.19
C THR A 21 -28.86 9.66 8.59
N THR A 22 -28.19 10.81 8.47
CA THR A 22 -28.75 12.03 7.86
C THR A 22 -27.80 12.58 6.78
N LEU A 23 -28.32 13.44 5.92
CA LEU A 23 -27.52 14.11 4.88
C LEU A 23 -26.37 14.92 5.49
N GLU A 24 -26.62 15.63 6.58
CA GLU A 24 -25.63 16.47 7.26
C GLU A 24 -24.46 15.62 7.78
N GLN A 25 -24.72 14.41 8.29
CA GLN A 25 -23.69 13.49 8.75
C GLN A 25 -22.79 12.99 7.61
N THR A 26 -23.29 12.97 6.36
CA THR A 26 -22.43 12.65 5.22
C THR A 26 -21.35 13.70 5.00
N GLY A 27 -21.60 14.95 5.42
CA GLY A 27 -20.76 16.11 5.18
C GLY A 27 -20.69 16.56 3.72
N LEU A 28 -21.57 16.02 2.86
CA LEU A 28 -21.61 16.31 1.43
C LEU A 28 -22.78 17.27 1.10
N ALA A 29 -22.60 18.06 0.05
CA ALA A 29 -23.71 18.84 -0.52
C ALA A 29 -24.69 17.90 -1.24
N SER A 30 -25.99 18.22 -1.15
CA SER A 30 -27.09 17.48 -1.81
C SER A 30 -26.84 17.29 -3.32
N ASP A 31 -26.36 18.34 -3.99
CA ASP A 31 -26.09 18.32 -5.44
C ASP A 31 -25.02 17.31 -5.83
N GLY A 32 -24.00 17.12 -4.98
CA GLY A 32 -22.95 16.13 -5.18
C GLY A 32 -23.51 14.71 -5.20
N ILE A 33 -24.34 14.36 -4.25
CA ILE A 33 -25.00 13.03 -4.18
C ILE A 33 -26.01 12.88 -5.30
N ALA A 34 -26.82 13.92 -5.57
CA ALA A 34 -27.80 13.93 -6.66
C ALA A 34 -27.11 13.68 -8.04
N SER A 35 -25.94 14.28 -8.25
CA SER A 35 -25.14 14.04 -9.46
C SER A 35 -24.72 12.59 -9.62
N LEU A 36 -24.33 11.92 -8.51
CA LEU A 36 -23.98 10.49 -8.54
C LEU A 36 -25.20 9.61 -8.84
N ILE A 37 -26.36 9.91 -8.24
CA ILE A 37 -27.60 9.20 -8.55
C ILE A 37 -27.93 9.29 -10.05
N VAL A 38 -27.88 10.50 -10.62
CA VAL A 38 -28.15 10.73 -12.05
C VAL A 38 -27.14 10.00 -12.93
N LYS A 39 -25.86 10.01 -12.59
CA LYS A 39 -24.82 9.29 -13.32
C LYS A 39 -25.02 7.77 -13.27
N TRP A 40 -25.40 7.20 -12.12
CA TRP A 40 -25.72 5.78 -12.00
C TRP A 40 -26.93 5.39 -12.82
N LEU A 41 -28.01 6.21 -12.83
CA LEU A 41 -29.19 5.98 -13.64
C LEU A 41 -28.95 6.16 -15.14
N ASN A 42 -27.87 6.85 -15.53
CA ASN A 42 -27.50 6.95 -16.94
C ASN A 42 -26.96 5.62 -17.49
N ALA A 43 -26.40 4.75 -16.64
CA ALA A 43 -25.99 3.41 -17.01
C ALA A 43 -27.18 2.43 -17.17
N GLY A 44 -28.35 2.77 -16.63
CA GLY A 44 -29.57 1.95 -16.71
C GLY A 44 -30.51 2.18 -15.55
N GLU A 45 -31.65 1.48 -15.62
CA GLU A 45 -32.66 1.52 -14.55
C GLU A 45 -32.14 0.86 -13.27
N ALA A 46 -32.46 1.40 -12.11
CA ALA A 46 -32.07 0.86 -10.82
C ALA A 46 -33.20 1.03 -9.79
N SER A 47 -33.27 0.13 -8.82
CA SER A 47 -34.14 0.32 -7.66
C SER A 47 -33.53 1.33 -6.68
N GLY A 48 -34.33 1.83 -5.74
CA GLY A 48 -33.81 2.68 -4.67
C GLY A 48 -32.75 1.99 -3.83
N MET A 49 -32.90 0.67 -3.60
CA MET A 49 -31.89 -0.13 -2.90
C MET A 49 -30.63 -0.32 -3.73
N ASP A 50 -30.75 -0.62 -5.05
CA ASP A 50 -29.60 -0.70 -5.94
C ASP A 50 -28.79 0.61 -5.96
N LEU A 51 -29.48 1.77 -5.91
CA LEU A 51 -28.83 3.07 -5.83
C LEU A 51 -28.13 3.27 -4.49
N ALA A 52 -28.76 2.85 -3.38
CA ALA A 52 -28.13 2.91 -2.06
C ALA A 52 -26.84 2.08 -2.01
N ASP A 53 -26.88 0.86 -2.56
CA ASP A 53 -25.71 -0.02 -2.63
C ASP A 53 -24.59 0.55 -3.51
N ARG A 54 -24.95 1.13 -4.67
CA ARG A 54 -23.98 1.71 -5.61
C ARG A 54 -23.34 3.02 -5.13
N VAL A 55 -24.14 3.85 -4.44
CA VAL A 55 -23.69 5.14 -3.89
C VAL A 55 -23.04 4.96 -2.52
N HIS A 56 -23.20 3.78 -1.91
CA HIS A 56 -22.75 3.44 -0.57
C HIS A 56 -23.31 4.35 0.52
N LEU A 57 -24.57 4.75 0.38
CA LEU A 57 -25.31 5.55 1.38
C LEU A 57 -26.65 4.90 1.70
N PRO A 58 -27.14 5.03 2.95
CA PRO A 58 -28.45 4.55 3.34
C PRO A 58 -29.55 5.15 2.46
N TYR A 59 -30.56 4.33 2.11
CA TYR A 59 -31.67 4.77 1.26
C TYR A 59 -32.44 5.97 1.81
N ASN A 60 -32.61 6.05 3.13
CA ASN A 60 -33.29 7.19 3.77
C ASN A 60 -32.58 8.55 3.51
N ILE A 61 -31.29 8.54 3.18
CA ILE A 61 -30.56 9.76 2.75
C ILE A 61 -30.82 10.04 1.26
N LEU A 62 -30.95 9.00 0.43
CA LEU A 62 -31.15 9.14 -1.01
C LEU A 62 -32.61 9.46 -1.37
N GLU A 63 -33.56 8.97 -0.59
CA GLU A 63 -34.99 9.12 -0.88
C GLU A 63 -35.43 10.59 -1.09
N PRO A 64 -35.09 11.56 -0.23
CA PRO A 64 -35.44 12.96 -0.43
C PRO A 64 -34.78 13.55 -1.70
N LEU A 65 -33.56 13.10 -2.02
CA LEU A 65 -32.83 13.56 -3.20
C LEU A 65 -33.44 13.00 -4.49
N ILE A 66 -33.82 11.72 -4.48
CA ILE A 66 -34.53 11.09 -5.61
C ILE A 66 -35.88 11.77 -5.83
N GLU A 67 -36.60 12.08 -4.76
CA GLU A 67 -37.89 12.78 -4.87
C GLU A 67 -37.71 14.19 -5.44
N HIS A 68 -36.68 14.93 -5.00
CA HIS A 68 -36.33 16.22 -5.57
C HIS A 68 -36.02 16.11 -7.07
N LEU A 69 -35.22 15.12 -7.49
CA LEU A 69 -34.92 14.85 -8.92
C LEU A 69 -36.19 14.48 -9.70
N ARG A 70 -37.19 13.85 -9.07
CA ARG A 70 -38.51 13.58 -9.68
C ARG A 70 -39.33 14.84 -9.88
N VAL A 71 -39.36 15.72 -8.87
CA VAL A 71 -40.02 17.03 -8.98
C VAL A 71 -39.39 17.88 -10.08
N GLU A 72 -38.07 17.84 -10.23
CA GLU A 72 -37.34 18.48 -11.35
C GLU A 72 -37.54 17.76 -12.70
N GLN A 73 -38.31 16.67 -12.75
CA GLN A 73 -38.55 15.86 -13.96
C GLN A 73 -37.27 15.26 -14.59
N LEU A 74 -36.23 15.07 -13.80
CA LEU A 74 -34.99 14.42 -14.27
C LEU A 74 -35.06 12.90 -14.13
N VAL A 75 -35.81 12.41 -13.12
CA VAL A 75 -36.00 10.99 -12.80
C VAL A 75 -37.48 10.64 -12.84
N GLN A 76 -37.81 9.46 -13.35
CA GLN A 76 -39.17 8.92 -13.38
C GLN A 76 -39.24 7.51 -12.79
N VAL A 77 -40.40 7.13 -12.24
CA VAL A 77 -40.68 5.76 -11.81
C VAL A 77 -41.15 4.95 -13.03
N LYS A 78 -40.49 3.83 -13.30
CA LYS A 78 -40.84 2.89 -14.36
C LYS A 78 -41.81 1.81 -13.86
N SER A 79 -41.56 1.28 -12.69
CA SER A 79 -42.38 0.25 -12.06
C SER A 79 -42.28 0.33 -10.56
N ALA A 80 -43.36 -0.01 -9.90
CA ALA A 80 -43.43 -0.16 -8.44
C ALA A 80 -43.36 -1.66 -8.12
N ALA A 81 -42.22 -2.13 -7.61
CA ALA A 81 -42.04 -3.49 -7.16
C ALA A 81 -41.84 -3.48 -5.65
N GLY A 82 -42.68 -4.21 -4.87
CA GLY A 82 -42.58 -4.32 -3.43
C GLY A 82 -43.30 -3.24 -2.63
N THR A 83 -43.07 -3.25 -1.32
CA THR A 83 -43.67 -2.31 -0.36
C THR A 83 -42.73 -1.12 -0.14
N GLY A 84 -43.17 0.10 -0.50
CA GLY A 84 -42.43 1.36 -0.28
C GLY A 84 -41.58 1.82 -1.46
N THR A 85 -41.10 3.07 -1.35
CA THR A 85 -40.38 3.79 -2.39
C THR A 85 -39.01 3.21 -2.66
N ALA A 86 -38.41 2.50 -1.73
CA ALA A 86 -37.10 1.80 -1.91
C ALA A 86 -37.14 0.71 -2.99
N GLY A 87 -38.29 0.07 -3.20
CA GLY A 87 -38.51 -0.94 -4.23
C GLY A 87 -38.87 -0.38 -5.62
N TYR A 88 -39.11 0.94 -5.75
CA TYR A 88 -39.41 1.54 -7.02
C TYR A 88 -38.20 1.51 -7.94
N ARG A 89 -38.42 1.16 -9.22
CA ARG A 89 -37.39 1.25 -10.25
C ARG A 89 -37.43 2.63 -10.89
N TYR A 90 -36.30 3.29 -10.82
CA TYR A 90 -36.09 4.63 -11.34
C TYR A 90 -35.34 4.60 -12.66
N SER A 91 -35.62 5.56 -13.52
CA SER A 91 -34.89 5.79 -14.78
C SER A 91 -34.81 7.28 -15.07
N LEU A 92 -33.85 7.68 -15.89
CA LEU A 92 -33.77 9.06 -16.37
C LEU A 92 -34.86 9.37 -17.39
N THR A 93 -35.39 10.58 -17.33
CA THR A 93 -36.13 11.21 -18.43
C THR A 93 -35.16 11.70 -19.53
N GLU A 94 -35.66 12.30 -20.61
CA GLU A 94 -34.78 12.93 -21.60
C GLU A 94 -34.01 14.11 -20.99
N ALA A 95 -34.67 14.95 -20.19
CA ALA A 95 -34.03 16.04 -19.44
C ALA A 95 -32.98 15.50 -18.45
N GLY A 96 -33.26 14.36 -17.81
CA GLY A 96 -32.30 13.67 -16.94
C GLY A 96 -31.06 13.19 -17.70
N ARG A 97 -31.20 12.63 -18.88
CA ARG A 97 -30.06 12.23 -19.74
C ARG A 97 -29.21 13.42 -20.14
N GLU A 98 -29.83 14.54 -20.51
CA GLU A 98 -29.09 15.77 -20.82
C GLU A 98 -28.35 16.31 -19.59
N ARG A 99 -28.97 16.27 -18.40
CA ARG A 99 -28.31 16.65 -17.13
C ARG A 99 -27.13 15.70 -16.82
N ALA A 100 -27.29 14.39 -17.06
CA ALA A 100 -26.23 13.41 -16.89
C ALA A 100 -25.00 13.72 -17.75
N ARG A 101 -25.20 14.08 -19.03
CA ARG A 101 -24.10 14.48 -19.94
C ARG A 101 -23.29 15.63 -19.34
N ARG A 102 -23.95 16.69 -18.86
CA ARG A 102 -23.28 17.85 -18.23
C ARG A 102 -22.51 17.44 -16.97
N TYR A 103 -23.06 16.53 -16.16
CA TYR A 103 -22.34 16.02 -14.99
C TYR A 103 -21.10 15.22 -15.39
N PHE A 104 -21.17 14.41 -16.46
CA PHE A 104 -20.01 13.68 -16.96
C PHE A 104 -18.93 14.62 -17.56
N GLU A 105 -19.32 15.71 -18.21
CA GLU A 105 -18.38 16.73 -18.69
C GLU A 105 -17.64 17.42 -17.54
N THR A 106 -18.30 17.62 -16.41
CA THR A 106 -17.68 18.25 -15.24
C THR A 106 -16.81 17.27 -14.45
N CYS A 107 -17.24 16.03 -14.26
CA CYS A 107 -16.52 14.97 -13.55
C CYS A 107 -17.14 13.62 -13.93
N SER A 108 -16.35 12.72 -14.47
CA SER A 108 -16.84 11.40 -14.89
C SER A 108 -16.79 10.32 -13.79
N TYR A 109 -16.41 10.69 -12.56
CA TYR A 109 -16.43 9.75 -11.45
C TYR A 109 -17.83 9.18 -11.22
N VAL A 110 -17.92 7.86 -11.16
CA VAL A 110 -19.12 7.08 -10.81
C VAL A 110 -18.68 5.99 -9.83
N GLY A 111 -19.24 6.04 -8.62
CA GLY A 111 -18.85 5.09 -7.55
C GLY A 111 -19.55 5.43 -6.24
N ALA A 112 -18.93 5.00 -5.15
CA ALA A 112 -19.34 5.37 -3.80
C ALA A 112 -19.32 6.89 -3.62
N ALA A 113 -20.23 7.44 -2.83
CA ALA A 113 -20.18 8.85 -2.47
C ALA A 113 -18.85 9.16 -1.76
N PRO A 114 -18.16 10.25 -2.13
CA PRO A 114 -16.88 10.56 -1.52
C PRO A 114 -17.02 10.91 -0.05
N VAL A 115 -15.95 10.79 0.70
CA VAL A 115 -15.86 11.18 2.10
C VAL A 115 -15.21 12.58 2.18
N PRO A 116 -15.77 13.54 2.92
CA PRO A 116 -15.11 14.83 3.12
C PRO A 116 -13.72 14.68 3.75
N LEU A 117 -12.76 15.49 3.30
CA LEU A 117 -11.39 15.49 3.83
C LEU A 117 -11.34 15.64 5.35
N ALA A 118 -12.25 16.40 5.94
CA ALA A 118 -12.34 16.58 7.39
C ALA A 118 -12.65 15.27 8.13
N GLN A 119 -13.57 14.45 7.61
CA GLN A 119 -13.89 13.13 8.19
C GLN A 119 -12.70 12.18 8.04
N TYR A 120 -12.04 12.15 6.89
CA TYR A 120 -10.83 11.37 6.70
C TYR A 120 -9.72 11.78 7.68
N THR A 121 -9.49 13.08 7.85
CA THR A 121 -8.48 13.60 8.78
C THR A 121 -8.80 13.23 10.23
N ALA A 122 -10.07 13.29 10.62
CA ALA A 122 -10.51 12.87 11.95
C ALA A 122 -10.28 11.38 12.18
N TYR A 123 -10.61 10.53 11.20
CA TYR A 123 -10.35 9.09 11.25
C TYR A 123 -8.85 8.80 11.43
N MET A 124 -7.98 9.43 10.63
CA MET A 124 -6.54 9.25 10.74
C MET A 124 -5.99 9.70 12.09
N ALA A 125 -6.57 10.75 12.69
CA ALA A 125 -6.18 11.20 14.03
C ALA A 125 -6.52 10.16 15.11
N VAL A 126 -7.68 9.51 15.02
CA VAL A 126 -8.07 8.43 15.93
C VAL A 126 -7.20 7.19 15.72
N LEU A 127 -6.97 6.81 14.47
CA LEU A 127 -6.10 5.67 14.15
C LEU A 127 -4.67 5.86 14.69
N ARG A 128 -4.15 7.09 14.63
CA ARG A 128 -2.84 7.43 15.19
C ARG A 128 -2.82 7.40 16.73
N ALA A 129 -3.89 7.84 17.35
CA ALA A 129 -4.01 7.92 18.81
C ALA A 129 -4.20 6.54 19.47
N GLN A 130 -4.56 5.51 18.71
CA GLN A 130 -4.71 4.17 19.25
C GLN A 130 -3.35 3.64 19.77
N PRO A 131 -3.30 3.18 21.02
CA PRO A 131 -2.15 2.49 21.54
C PRO A 131 -2.01 1.15 20.83
N GLN A 132 -1.14 1.05 19.85
CA GLN A 132 -0.70 -0.23 19.34
C GLN A 132 0.58 -0.60 20.09
N GLU A 133 0.47 -1.48 21.07
CA GLU A 133 1.61 -2.07 21.73
C GLU A 133 2.26 -3.09 20.79
N ILE A 134 3.11 -2.60 19.88
CA ILE A 134 3.93 -3.47 19.03
C ILE A 134 5.17 -3.80 19.83
N GLY A 135 5.14 -4.95 20.48
CA GLY A 135 6.25 -5.49 21.26
C GLY A 135 7.22 -6.33 20.43
N ALA A 136 8.18 -6.93 21.13
CA ALA A 136 9.20 -7.78 20.49
C ALA A 136 8.59 -9.04 19.84
N GLU A 137 7.47 -9.53 20.36
CA GLU A 137 6.80 -10.73 19.85
C GLU A 137 6.11 -10.45 18.50
N GLU A 138 5.36 -9.34 18.39
CA GLU A 138 4.71 -8.92 17.15
C GLU A 138 5.75 -8.63 16.08
N VAL A 139 6.85 -7.98 16.45
CA VAL A 139 7.97 -7.75 15.52
C VAL A 139 8.55 -9.08 15.07
N ALA A 140 8.88 -9.99 15.98
CA ALA A 140 9.43 -11.30 15.62
C ALA A 140 8.46 -12.10 14.71
N LYS A 141 7.16 -12.03 14.97
CA LYS A 141 6.13 -12.67 14.13
C LYS A 141 6.09 -12.07 12.73
N GLY A 142 6.16 -10.75 12.57
CA GLY A 142 6.19 -10.08 11.28
C GLY A 142 7.39 -10.50 10.40
N PHE A 143 8.51 -10.84 11.04
CA PHE A 143 9.73 -11.28 10.37
C PHE A 143 9.96 -12.79 10.39
N SER A 144 9.01 -13.60 10.86
CA SER A 144 9.14 -15.07 11.01
C SER A 144 9.50 -15.81 9.73
N HIS A 145 9.21 -15.22 8.57
CA HIS A 145 9.55 -15.76 7.25
C HIS A 145 11.01 -15.47 6.81
N LEU A 146 11.75 -14.68 7.60
CA LEU A 146 13.15 -14.32 7.37
C LEU A 146 14.05 -14.92 8.44
N ILE A 147 15.24 -15.32 8.05
CA ILE A 147 16.29 -15.71 8.99
C ILE A 147 17.10 -14.47 9.32
N MET A 148 16.80 -13.88 10.47
CA MET A 148 17.44 -12.65 10.97
C MET A 148 18.15 -12.88 12.29
N GLU A 149 19.16 -12.07 12.57
CA GLU A 149 19.81 -12.02 13.87
C GLU A 149 18.91 -11.28 14.88
N GLY A 150 18.97 -11.72 16.15
CA GLY A 150 18.27 -11.05 17.23
C GLY A 150 18.66 -9.57 17.37
N GLU A 151 19.92 -9.24 17.10
CA GLU A 151 20.40 -7.85 17.11
C GLU A 151 19.65 -6.97 16.09
N MET A 152 19.40 -7.49 14.88
CA MET A 152 18.68 -6.74 13.83
C MET A 152 17.21 -6.53 14.23
N LEU A 153 16.57 -7.54 14.83
CA LEU A 153 15.20 -7.40 15.34
C LEU A 153 15.14 -6.37 16.48
N GLN A 154 16.16 -6.32 17.35
CA GLN A 154 16.27 -5.31 18.40
C GLN A 154 16.47 -3.89 17.85
N GLN A 155 17.10 -3.73 16.69
CA GLN A 155 17.23 -2.44 16.01
C GLN A 155 15.97 -2.03 15.28
N LEU A 156 15.27 -2.98 14.65
CA LEU A 156 14.02 -2.73 13.90
C LEU A 156 12.82 -2.49 14.84
N GLY A 157 12.74 -3.22 15.94
CA GLY A 157 11.61 -3.18 16.87
C GLY A 157 11.21 -1.77 17.30
N PRO A 158 12.12 -0.96 17.84
CA PRO A 158 11.83 0.41 18.25
C PRO A 158 11.37 1.31 17.11
N ALA A 159 11.90 1.10 15.88
CA ALA A 159 11.51 1.86 14.71
C ALA A 159 10.07 1.53 14.30
N VAL A 160 9.70 0.25 14.30
CA VAL A 160 8.36 -0.25 13.99
C VAL A 160 7.36 0.22 15.04
N SER A 161 7.67 0.05 16.32
CA SER A 161 6.82 0.47 17.44
C SER A 161 6.56 1.99 17.42
N ALA A 162 7.59 2.80 17.13
CA ALA A 162 7.47 4.25 17.03
C ALA A 162 6.92 4.74 15.68
N ARG A 163 6.70 3.84 14.70
CA ARG A 163 6.28 4.17 13.32
C ARG A 163 7.11 5.30 12.71
N ARG A 164 8.44 5.22 12.90
CA ARG A 164 9.38 6.22 12.39
C ARG A 164 10.02 5.74 11.11
N ALA A 165 10.39 6.69 10.26
CA ALA A 165 11.11 6.39 9.03
C ALA A 165 12.43 5.69 9.29
N VAL A 166 12.81 4.76 8.39
CA VAL A 166 13.99 3.89 8.50
C VAL A 166 14.79 3.95 7.22
N PHE A 167 16.12 4.02 7.33
CA PHE A 167 17.04 3.61 6.29
C PHE A 167 17.46 2.14 6.51
N LEU A 168 17.15 1.28 5.54
CA LEU A 168 17.72 -0.06 5.41
C LEU A 168 18.80 -0.01 4.35
N TYR A 169 20.06 -0.05 4.77
CA TYR A 169 21.18 0.08 3.82
C TYR A 169 22.14 -1.10 3.91
N GLY A 170 23.00 -1.27 2.92
CA GLY A 170 24.00 -2.31 2.91
C GLY A 170 24.03 -3.08 1.59
N PRO A 171 24.87 -4.14 1.49
CA PRO A 171 25.09 -4.87 0.25
C PRO A 171 23.80 -5.36 -0.41
N PRO A 172 23.76 -5.44 -1.76
CA PRO A 172 22.60 -5.97 -2.48
C PRO A 172 22.40 -7.46 -2.15
N GLY A 173 21.15 -7.94 -2.27
CA GLY A 173 20.81 -9.34 -2.07
C GLY A 173 20.66 -9.78 -0.60
N ASN A 174 20.62 -8.85 0.36
CA ASN A 174 20.40 -9.14 1.79
C ASN A 174 18.96 -8.90 2.27
N GLY A 175 17.99 -8.86 1.36
CA GLY A 175 16.57 -8.89 1.69
C GLY A 175 16.00 -7.57 2.23
N LYS A 176 16.61 -6.41 1.92
CA LYS A 176 16.13 -5.10 2.41
C LYS A 176 14.67 -4.82 2.03
N SER A 177 14.28 -5.08 0.78
CA SER A 177 12.89 -4.92 0.31
C SER A 177 11.93 -5.84 1.07
N VAL A 178 12.32 -7.11 1.27
CA VAL A 178 11.52 -8.08 2.04
C VAL A 178 11.45 -7.71 3.52
N MET A 179 12.48 -7.05 4.08
CA MET A 179 12.41 -6.46 5.43
C MET A 179 11.38 -5.33 5.49
N GLY A 180 11.28 -4.50 4.45
CA GLY A 180 10.24 -3.47 4.35
C GLY A 180 8.83 -4.06 4.41
N GLU A 181 8.58 -5.16 3.70
CA GLU A 181 7.32 -5.92 3.79
C GLU A 181 7.11 -6.53 5.19
N GLY A 182 8.18 -7.04 5.80
CA GLY A 182 8.16 -7.57 7.17
C GLY A 182 7.75 -6.53 8.21
N ILE A 183 8.15 -5.28 8.03
CA ILE A 183 7.70 -4.14 8.85
C ILE A 183 6.18 -3.99 8.75
N GLY A 184 5.62 -4.05 7.54
CA GLY A 184 4.18 -3.97 7.33
C GLY A 184 3.42 -5.09 8.06
N ARG A 185 3.93 -6.32 8.00
CA ARG A 185 3.35 -7.48 8.74
C ARG A 185 3.46 -7.31 10.25
N ALA A 186 4.57 -6.74 10.74
CA ALA A 186 4.77 -6.48 12.16
C ALA A 186 3.82 -5.38 12.68
N LEU A 187 3.51 -4.37 11.85
CA LEU A 187 2.49 -3.38 12.17
C LEU A 187 1.11 -4.01 12.30
N GLY A 188 0.82 -5.04 11.50
CA GLY A 188 -0.41 -5.82 11.53
C GLY A 188 -1.70 -5.00 11.50
N GLY A 189 -2.81 -5.70 11.69
CA GLY A 189 -4.16 -5.11 11.77
C GLY A 189 -4.69 -4.59 10.44
N ASP A 190 -5.95 -4.18 10.50
CA ASP A 190 -6.68 -3.63 9.37
C ASP A 190 -6.92 -2.14 9.59
N ILE A 191 -7.28 -1.44 8.54
CA ILE A 191 -7.71 -0.04 8.58
C ILE A 191 -8.87 0.16 7.61
N TYR A 192 -9.60 1.27 7.76
CA TYR A 192 -10.59 1.68 6.78
C TYR A 192 -10.00 2.77 5.87
N VAL A 193 -10.26 2.65 4.58
CA VAL A 193 -9.87 3.61 3.55
C VAL A 193 -11.12 4.02 2.77
N PRO A 194 -11.38 5.32 2.55
CA PRO A 194 -12.52 5.73 1.74
C PRO A 194 -12.30 5.38 0.27
N TYR A 195 -13.35 5.05 -0.46
CA TYR A 195 -13.26 4.87 -1.92
C TYR A 195 -12.77 6.15 -2.61
N ALA A 196 -13.31 7.29 -2.18
CA ALA A 196 -12.92 8.60 -2.69
C ALA A 196 -13.06 9.66 -1.60
N ILE A 197 -12.32 10.75 -1.74
CA ILE A 197 -12.32 11.91 -0.83
C ILE A 197 -12.86 13.11 -1.60
N ASP A 198 -13.71 13.91 -0.95
CA ASP A 198 -14.15 15.21 -1.42
C ASP A 198 -13.28 16.32 -0.84
N VAL A 199 -12.76 17.17 -1.72
CA VAL A 199 -12.08 18.42 -1.36
C VAL A 199 -12.72 19.55 -2.15
N ASP A 200 -13.62 20.29 -1.54
CA ASP A 200 -14.33 21.43 -2.15
C ASP A 200 -15.04 21.07 -3.47
N GLY A 201 -15.70 19.92 -3.51
CA GLY A 201 -16.40 19.42 -4.68
C GLY A 201 -15.50 18.74 -5.72
N GLN A 202 -14.19 18.64 -5.44
CA GLN A 202 -13.25 17.90 -6.29
C GLN A 202 -13.07 16.48 -5.72
N ILE A 203 -13.24 15.48 -6.58
CA ILE A 203 -13.17 14.07 -6.17
C ILE A 203 -11.76 13.53 -6.35
N ILE A 204 -11.22 12.95 -5.29
CA ILE A 204 -9.91 12.29 -5.28
C ILE A 204 -10.12 10.82 -4.95
N VAL A 205 -9.84 9.94 -5.90
CA VAL A 205 -9.94 8.49 -5.70
C VAL A 205 -8.80 8.03 -4.80
N MET A 206 -9.15 7.36 -3.70
CA MET A 206 -8.21 6.91 -2.67
C MET A 206 -8.01 5.40 -2.70
N TYR A 207 -9.10 4.62 -2.70
CA TYR A 207 -9.01 3.18 -2.76
C TYR A 207 -8.51 2.72 -4.13
N ASP A 208 -7.49 1.86 -4.11
CA ASP A 208 -6.87 1.31 -5.30
C ASP A 208 -6.68 -0.21 -5.11
N PRO A 209 -7.44 -1.07 -5.82
CA PRO A 209 -7.36 -2.52 -5.64
C PRO A 209 -6.01 -3.13 -6.04
N VAL A 210 -5.13 -2.37 -6.72
CA VAL A 210 -3.77 -2.82 -7.05
C VAL A 210 -2.84 -2.73 -5.85
N THR A 211 -3.05 -1.73 -4.99
CA THR A 211 -2.18 -1.43 -3.85
C THR A 211 -2.82 -1.72 -2.49
N HIS A 212 -4.15 -1.86 -2.46
CA HIS A 212 -4.92 -2.11 -1.25
C HIS A 212 -5.55 -3.51 -1.30
N GLU A 213 -5.22 -4.34 -0.32
CA GLU A 213 -5.83 -5.66 -0.15
C GLU A 213 -7.10 -5.54 0.70
N ALA A 214 -8.27 -5.65 0.07
CA ALA A 214 -9.54 -5.63 0.78
C ALA A 214 -9.65 -6.86 1.71
N CYS A 215 -10.15 -6.64 2.94
CA CYS A 215 -10.51 -7.73 3.82
C CYS A 215 -11.84 -8.32 3.35
N GLU A 216 -11.91 -9.66 3.28
CA GLU A 216 -13.18 -10.34 3.08
C GLU A 216 -14.11 -10.00 4.25
N ALA A 217 -15.40 -9.81 3.98
CA ALA A 217 -16.38 -9.66 5.04
C ALA A 217 -16.36 -10.95 5.88
N ASP A 218 -16.19 -10.84 7.19
CA ASP A 218 -16.24 -11.98 8.10
C ASP A 218 -17.62 -12.64 8.02
N ASP A 219 -17.76 -13.68 7.22
CA ASP A 219 -18.98 -14.46 7.01
C ASP A 219 -19.26 -15.44 8.16
N GLU A 220 -18.52 -15.31 9.28
CA GLU A 220 -18.72 -16.19 10.43
C GLU A 220 -19.93 -15.76 11.26
N GLY A 221 -21.11 -16.26 10.84
CA GLY A 221 -22.17 -16.72 11.75
C GLY A 221 -22.81 -15.74 12.73
N SER A 222 -22.52 -14.47 12.74
CA SER A 222 -23.13 -13.50 13.65
C SER A 222 -24.47 -13.02 13.09
N ILE A 223 -25.56 -13.45 13.71
CA ILE A 223 -26.94 -13.03 13.40
C ILE A 223 -27.19 -11.52 13.61
N ILE A 224 -26.26 -10.83 14.27
CA ILE A 224 -26.22 -9.38 14.43
C ILE A 224 -25.02 -8.88 13.67
N ARG A 225 -25.20 -8.54 12.39
CA ARG A 225 -24.14 -7.91 11.59
C ARG A 225 -23.81 -6.53 12.16
N PRO A 226 -22.58 -6.29 12.64
CA PRO A 226 -22.10 -4.93 12.93
C PRO A 226 -22.03 -4.06 11.66
N ASP A 227 -22.14 -4.66 10.48
CA ASP A 227 -22.14 -3.99 9.16
C ASP A 227 -23.11 -2.80 9.04
N ASN A 228 -24.19 -2.79 9.81
CA ASN A 228 -25.10 -1.65 9.83
C ASN A 228 -24.57 -0.43 10.61
N ALA A 229 -23.47 -0.57 11.33
CA ALA A 229 -22.88 0.52 12.11
C ALA A 229 -21.76 1.25 11.35
N VAL A 230 -21.16 0.61 10.34
CA VAL A 230 -20.00 1.14 9.59
C VAL A 230 -20.47 1.89 8.33
N ASP A 231 -19.82 3.01 8.04
CA ASP A 231 -20.05 3.80 6.85
C ASP A 231 -19.54 3.04 5.60
N ALA A 232 -20.46 2.65 4.73
CA ALA A 232 -20.17 1.88 3.52
C ALA A 232 -19.32 2.63 2.47
N ARG A 233 -19.12 3.94 2.62
CA ARG A 233 -18.22 4.74 1.78
C ARG A 233 -16.74 4.40 2.01
N TRP A 234 -16.46 3.63 3.07
CA TRP A 234 -15.15 3.14 3.46
C TRP A 234 -15.06 1.64 3.26
N ILE A 235 -13.89 1.18 2.86
CA ILE A 235 -13.58 -0.23 2.72
C ILE A 235 -12.53 -0.64 3.75
N ARG A 236 -12.76 -1.76 4.42
CA ARG A 236 -11.78 -2.37 5.32
C ARG A 236 -10.70 -3.04 4.49
N ILE A 237 -9.46 -2.66 4.71
CA ILE A 237 -8.30 -3.20 4.04
C ILE A 237 -7.27 -3.68 5.05
N ARG A 238 -6.45 -4.65 4.67
CA ARG A 238 -5.22 -4.92 5.41
C ARG A 238 -4.34 -3.67 5.39
N ARG A 239 -3.61 -3.45 6.48
CA ARG A 239 -2.71 -2.30 6.57
C ARG A 239 -1.80 -2.24 5.33
N PRO A 240 -1.80 -1.15 4.57
CA PRO A 240 -1.16 -1.11 3.27
C PRO A 240 0.37 -1.17 3.39
N VAL A 241 0.99 -1.94 2.51
CA VAL A 241 2.44 -1.97 2.29
C VAL A 241 2.68 -1.72 0.82
N ILE A 242 3.00 -0.48 0.49
CA ILE A 242 3.20 -0.08 -0.90
C ILE A 242 4.69 0.02 -1.18
N THR A 243 5.17 -0.68 -2.21
CA THR A 243 6.56 -0.63 -2.64
C THR A 243 6.68 0.13 -3.95
N VAL A 244 7.61 1.08 -4.00
CA VAL A 244 8.00 1.83 -5.19
C VAL A 244 9.51 1.72 -5.39
N GLY A 245 9.95 1.63 -6.62
CA GLY A 245 11.36 1.44 -6.97
C GLY A 245 11.93 2.60 -7.80
N GLY A 246 12.70 2.26 -8.83
CA GLY A 246 13.35 3.21 -9.72
C GLY A 246 12.40 4.07 -10.56
N GLU A 247 11.13 3.67 -10.68
CA GLU A 247 10.07 4.41 -11.36
C GLU A 247 9.58 5.63 -10.59
N LEU A 248 9.85 5.74 -9.29
CA LEU A 248 9.37 6.84 -8.44
C LEU A 248 9.84 8.20 -8.96
N THR A 249 8.88 9.09 -9.19
CA THR A 249 9.09 10.48 -9.59
C THR A 249 8.41 11.44 -8.62
N LEU A 250 8.75 12.73 -8.67
CA LEU A 250 8.09 13.77 -7.86
C LEU A 250 6.59 13.87 -8.18
N ASP A 251 6.21 13.69 -9.45
CA ASP A 251 4.79 13.74 -9.87
C ASP A 251 3.94 12.63 -9.24
N MET A 252 4.55 11.49 -8.87
CA MET A 252 3.86 10.40 -8.15
C MET A 252 3.58 10.76 -6.68
N LEU A 253 4.23 11.82 -6.18
CA LEU A 253 4.04 12.36 -4.83
C LEU A 253 3.07 13.55 -4.79
N ASP A 254 2.46 13.91 -5.93
CA ASP A 254 1.43 14.93 -6.03
C ASP A 254 0.14 14.34 -6.59
N LEU A 255 -0.97 15.11 -6.53
CA LEU A 255 -2.25 14.68 -7.09
C LEU A 255 -2.17 14.55 -8.61
N ARG A 256 -2.63 13.43 -9.12
CA ARG A 256 -2.73 13.22 -10.57
C ARG A 256 -4.13 13.57 -11.05
N PHE A 257 -4.26 14.69 -11.73
CA PHE A 257 -5.51 15.07 -12.39
C PHE A 257 -5.63 14.39 -13.74
N ASN A 258 -6.70 13.62 -13.94
CA ASN A 258 -7.01 13.05 -15.23
C ASN A 258 -7.93 14.02 -15.99
N GLN A 259 -7.41 14.63 -17.06
CA GLN A 259 -8.15 15.62 -17.84
C GLN A 259 -9.38 15.05 -18.55
N MET A 260 -9.36 13.75 -18.94
CA MET A 260 -10.49 13.12 -19.63
C MET A 260 -11.63 12.78 -18.67
N SER A 261 -11.29 12.31 -17.47
CA SER A 261 -12.27 11.90 -16.46
C SER A 261 -12.60 12.99 -15.47
N ALA A 262 -11.83 14.08 -15.44
CA ALA A 262 -11.99 15.26 -14.58
C ALA A 262 -12.14 14.92 -13.08
N PHE A 263 -11.34 13.97 -12.59
CA PHE A 263 -11.14 13.69 -11.17
C PHE A 263 -9.66 13.36 -10.90
N TYR A 264 -9.30 13.25 -9.63
CA TYR A 264 -7.93 13.02 -9.21
C TYR A 264 -7.72 11.61 -8.70
N GLU A 265 -6.48 11.16 -8.80
CA GLU A 265 -5.96 10.03 -8.03
C GLU A 265 -5.06 10.53 -6.91
N ALA A 266 -5.20 9.91 -5.74
CA ALA A 266 -4.34 10.17 -4.60
C ALA A 266 -2.89 9.73 -4.90
N PRO A 267 -1.88 10.49 -4.42
CA PRO A 267 -0.49 10.11 -4.56
C PRO A 267 -0.17 8.85 -3.74
N VAL A 268 0.89 8.14 -4.14
CA VAL A 268 1.26 6.83 -3.58
C VAL A 268 1.47 6.85 -2.06
N HIS A 269 2.09 7.91 -1.52
CA HIS A 269 2.31 8.02 -0.09
C HIS A 269 1.02 8.29 0.70
N TRP A 270 0.01 8.94 0.09
CA TRP A 270 -1.29 9.14 0.71
C TRP A 270 -2.12 7.83 0.68
N LYS A 271 -2.03 7.05 -0.39
CA LYS A 271 -2.58 5.68 -0.44
C LYS A 271 -1.94 4.77 0.62
N ALA A 272 -0.66 4.97 0.97
CA ALA A 272 0.03 4.22 2.01
C ALA A 272 -0.26 4.68 3.46
N ASN A 273 -1.09 5.70 3.67
CA ASN A 273 -1.39 6.21 5.01
C ASN A 273 -1.95 5.12 5.93
N GLY A 274 -1.51 5.16 7.18
CA GLY A 274 -1.81 4.13 8.18
C GLY A 274 -0.93 2.88 8.06
N GLY A 275 -0.10 2.78 7.01
CA GLY A 275 0.77 1.64 6.73
C GLY A 275 2.21 2.01 6.43
N VAL A 276 2.80 1.35 5.44
CA VAL A 276 4.22 1.44 5.08
C VAL A 276 4.38 1.79 3.59
N LEU A 277 5.26 2.74 3.31
CA LEU A 277 5.78 3.01 1.98
C LEU A 277 7.23 2.56 1.91
N VAL A 278 7.53 1.53 1.15
CA VAL A 278 8.89 1.06 0.88
C VAL A 278 9.40 1.73 -0.39
N VAL A 279 10.46 2.53 -0.26
CA VAL A 279 11.16 3.12 -1.40
C VAL A 279 12.40 2.27 -1.66
N ASP A 280 12.25 1.34 -2.61
CA ASP A 280 13.30 0.38 -2.93
C ASP A 280 14.35 0.95 -3.90
N ASP A 281 15.57 0.42 -3.83
CA ASP A 281 16.73 0.92 -4.58
C ASP A 281 16.89 2.46 -4.49
N PHE A 282 16.62 3.01 -3.29
CA PHE A 282 16.68 4.45 -3.06
C PHE A 282 18.04 5.04 -3.43
N GLY A 283 18.02 6.09 -4.24
CA GLY A 283 19.20 6.71 -4.84
C GLY A 283 19.48 6.25 -6.26
N ARG A 284 18.65 5.33 -6.81
CA ARG A 284 18.71 4.88 -8.22
C ARG A 284 17.50 5.32 -9.05
N GLN A 285 16.61 6.13 -8.46
CA GLN A 285 15.48 6.74 -9.16
C GLN A 285 15.99 7.71 -10.25
N ARG A 286 15.12 8.00 -11.21
CA ARG A 286 15.38 9.03 -12.23
C ARG A 286 15.51 10.43 -11.63
N VAL A 287 14.85 10.67 -10.51
CA VAL A 287 14.92 11.91 -9.74
C VAL A 287 16.07 11.83 -8.75
N PRO A 288 16.88 12.88 -8.58
CA PRO A 288 17.93 12.89 -7.56
C PRO A 288 17.38 12.60 -6.16
N ALA A 289 18.07 11.73 -5.41
CA ALA A 289 17.66 11.37 -4.05
C ALA A 289 17.40 12.59 -3.17
N ARG A 290 18.21 13.64 -3.31
CA ARG A 290 18.09 14.89 -2.58
C ARG A 290 16.73 15.58 -2.82
N ASP A 291 16.21 15.56 -4.05
CA ASP A 291 14.95 16.23 -4.38
C ASP A 291 13.76 15.48 -3.78
N LEU A 292 13.77 14.13 -3.83
CA LEU A 292 12.78 13.30 -3.15
C LEU A 292 12.81 13.53 -1.64
N LEU A 293 14.01 13.57 -1.05
CA LEU A 293 14.17 13.80 0.38
C LEU A 293 13.66 15.20 0.78
N ASN A 294 13.98 16.23 0.01
CA ASN A 294 13.49 17.59 0.24
C ASN A 294 11.96 17.67 0.22
N ARG A 295 11.29 16.89 -0.67
CA ARG A 295 9.83 16.81 -0.73
C ARG A 295 9.23 16.26 0.57
N TRP A 296 9.95 15.39 1.28
CA TRP A 296 9.47 14.75 2.51
C TRP A 296 9.94 15.40 3.81
N ILE A 297 10.66 16.53 3.77
CA ILE A 297 11.12 17.25 5.00
C ILE A 297 9.93 17.53 5.92
N ILE A 298 8.93 18.26 5.41
CA ILE A 298 7.74 18.65 6.18
C ILE A 298 6.92 17.41 6.60
N PRO A 299 6.59 16.49 5.70
CA PRO A 299 5.85 15.28 6.06
C PRO A 299 6.49 14.47 7.18
N LEU A 300 7.80 14.27 7.16
CA LEU A 300 8.50 13.49 8.19
C LEU A 300 8.58 14.20 9.55
N GLU A 301 8.64 15.54 9.58
CA GLU A 301 8.68 16.31 10.81
C GLU A 301 7.29 16.57 11.39
N ALA A 302 6.40 17.15 10.57
CA ALA A 302 5.12 17.67 11.03
C ALA A 302 3.98 16.64 10.95
N ARG A 303 4.20 15.48 10.31
CA ARG A 303 3.16 14.47 10.06
C ARG A 303 1.97 15.01 9.28
N ILE A 304 2.22 15.95 8.41
CA ILE A 304 1.27 16.56 7.48
C ILE A 304 1.92 16.71 6.11
N ASP A 305 1.12 16.67 5.06
CA ASP A 305 1.55 17.02 3.72
C ASP A 305 0.64 18.07 3.11
N TYR A 306 1.13 18.78 2.10
CA TYR A 306 0.40 19.78 1.35
C TYR A 306 0.29 19.36 -0.10
N LEU A 307 -0.95 19.16 -0.55
CA LEU A 307 -1.27 18.80 -1.92
C LEU A 307 -1.91 20.00 -2.62
N THR A 308 -1.81 20.03 -3.95
CA THR A 308 -2.31 21.16 -4.74
C THR A 308 -3.28 20.63 -5.81
N LEU A 309 -4.50 21.19 -5.84
CA LEU A 309 -5.44 20.96 -6.92
C LEU A 309 -4.96 21.68 -8.20
N HIS A 310 -5.38 21.21 -9.38
CA HIS A 310 -5.06 21.85 -10.67
C HIS A 310 -5.54 23.33 -10.75
N THR A 311 -6.52 23.68 -9.90
CA THR A 311 -6.98 25.06 -9.71
C THR A 311 -5.97 25.96 -8.98
N GLY A 312 -4.86 25.40 -8.48
CA GLY A 312 -3.88 26.09 -7.66
C GLY A 312 -4.20 26.14 -6.16
N ARG A 313 -5.37 25.62 -5.75
CA ARG A 313 -5.74 25.57 -4.32
C ARG A 313 -4.92 24.53 -3.60
N LYS A 314 -4.27 24.92 -2.50
CA LYS A 314 -3.53 24.05 -1.61
C LYS A 314 -4.38 23.61 -0.42
N PHE A 315 -4.25 22.37 -0.01
CA PHE A 315 -4.88 21.84 1.18
C PHE A 315 -3.94 20.88 1.91
N GLN A 316 -4.21 20.71 3.20
CA GLN A 316 -3.39 19.88 4.08
C GLN A 316 -4.01 18.50 4.24
N VAL A 317 -3.18 17.47 4.24
CA VAL A 317 -3.57 16.07 4.49
C VAL A 317 -2.72 15.47 5.62
N PRO A 318 -3.24 14.51 6.39
CA PRO A 318 -2.44 13.75 7.36
C PRO A 318 -1.38 12.92 6.64
N PHE A 319 -0.19 12.80 7.26
CA PHE A 319 0.91 11.98 6.79
C PHE A 319 1.28 10.95 7.87
N ASP A 320 0.53 9.86 7.90
CA ASP A 320 0.66 8.80 8.91
C ASP A 320 1.24 7.51 8.29
N VAL A 321 2.15 7.66 7.36
CA VAL A 321 2.88 6.57 6.70
C VAL A 321 4.26 6.40 7.32
N MET A 322 4.66 5.14 7.51
CA MET A 322 6.05 4.80 7.84
C MET A 322 6.84 4.61 6.54
N ILE A 323 7.82 5.48 6.30
CA ILE A 323 8.68 5.34 5.10
C ILE A 323 9.89 4.47 5.43
N VAL A 324 10.15 3.50 4.56
CA VAL A 324 11.32 2.63 4.58
C VAL A 324 12.14 2.88 3.32
N PHE A 325 13.29 3.52 3.48
CA PHE A 325 14.25 3.71 2.38
C PHE A 325 15.18 2.51 2.32
N ALA A 326 15.04 1.66 1.31
CA ALA A 326 15.94 0.54 1.07
C ALA A 326 16.98 0.92 0.01
N THR A 327 18.26 0.81 0.34
CA THR A 327 19.36 1.26 -0.54
C THR A 327 20.60 0.38 -0.44
N ASN A 328 21.36 0.30 -1.53
CA ASN A 328 22.69 -0.32 -1.54
C ASN A 328 23.82 0.70 -1.31
N LEU A 329 23.47 1.98 -1.21
CA LEU A 329 24.41 3.08 -1.02
C LEU A 329 24.50 3.44 0.47
N ASP A 330 25.61 4.10 0.85
CA ASP A 330 25.74 4.66 2.19
C ASP A 330 24.78 5.85 2.36
N PRO A 331 23.96 5.92 3.42
CA PRO A 331 23.05 7.03 3.65
C PRO A 331 23.72 8.41 3.64
N SER A 332 24.98 8.50 4.10
CA SER A 332 25.74 9.75 4.11
C SER A 332 26.07 10.27 2.70
N SER A 333 26.08 9.38 1.69
CA SER A 333 26.26 9.77 0.29
C SER A 333 24.97 10.25 -0.38
N LEU A 334 23.80 9.99 0.22
CA LEU A 334 22.50 10.29 -0.34
C LEU A 334 21.87 11.57 0.23
N ALA A 335 22.21 11.90 1.47
CA ALA A 335 21.60 13.00 2.21
C ALA A 335 22.60 13.68 3.14
N ASP A 336 22.39 14.97 3.36
CA ASP A 336 23.13 15.73 4.37
C ASP A 336 22.72 15.33 5.80
N GLU A 337 23.54 15.73 6.77
CA GLU A 337 23.34 15.41 8.19
C GLU A 337 22.00 15.99 8.70
N ALA A 338 21.59 17.16 8.21
CA ALA A 338 20.35 17.80 8.60
C ALA A 338 19.14 16.98 8.22
N PHE A 339 19.17 16.31 7.07
CA PHE A 339 18.12 15.39 6.66
C PHE A 339 18.21 14.05 7.40
N LEU A 340 19.41 13.48 7.54
CA LEU A 340 19.61 12.18 8.18
C LEU A 340 19.09 12.15 9.64
N ARG A 341 19.09 13.26 10.36
CA ARG A 341 18.51 13.33 11.71
C ARG A 341 16.99 13.16 11.74
N ARG A 342 16.28 13.38 10.59
CA ARG A 342 14.83 13.19 10.47
C ARG A 342 14.45 11.74 10.26
N ILE A 343 15.41 10.91 9.87
CA ILE A 343 15.27 9.46 9.79
C ILE A 343 16.11 8.85 10.92
N PRO A 344 15.55 8.68 12.12
CA PRO A 344 16.34 8.34 13.31
C PRO A 344 16.97 6.94 13.24
N TYR A 345 16.40 6.03 12.47
CA TYR A 345 16.84 4.65 12.38
C TYR A 345 17.58 4.38 11.06
N LYS A 346 18.88 4.05 11.15
CA LYS A 346 19.72 3.63 10.03
C LYS A 346 20.23 2.24 10.36
N ILE A 347 19.73 1.24 9.66
CA ILE A 347 19.95 -0.17 9.98
C ILE A 347 20.72 -0.82 8.84
N LEU A 348 21.88 -1.37 9.16
CA LEU A 348 22.74 -2.04 8.19
C LEU A 348 22.30 -3.49 8.01
N ALA A 349 21.81 -3.82 6.81
CA ALA A 349 21.57 -5.20 6.39
C ALA A 349 22.91 -5.88 6.04
N LYS A 350 23.55 -6.44 7.07
CA LYS A 350 24.83 -7.13 6.93
C LYS A 350 24.70 -8.39 6.07
N ASN A 351 25.82 -8.85 5.51
CA ASN A 351 25.88 -10.18 4.90
C ASN A 351 25.61 -11.25 5.96
N PRO A 352 24.96 -12.38 5.60
CA PRO A 352 24.66 -13.44 6.53
C PRO A 352 25.96 -14.08 7.08
N SER A 353 25.92 -14.44 8.36
CA SER A 353 26.91 -15.34 8.94
C SER A 353 26.80 -16.74 8.29
N ARG A 354 27.81 -17.59 8.47
CA ARG A 354 27.77 -18.98 7.98
C ARG A 354 26.52 -19.71 8.48
N ALA A 355 26.23 -19.61 9.75
CA ALA A 355 25.07 -20.28 10.37
C ALA A 355 23.74 -19.78 9.80
N GLN A 356 23.63 -18.49 9.50
CA GLN A 356 22.45 -17.94 8.84
C GLN A 356 22.33 -18.41 7.39
N PHE A 357 23.44 -18.38 6.64
CA PHE A 357 23.47 -18.85 5.28
C PHE A 357 23.02 -20.32 5.16
N GLU A 358 23.53 -21.19 6.06
CA GLU A 358 23.13 -22.61 6.14
C GLU A 358 21.61 -22.75 6.40
N LYS A 359 21.07 -22.00 7.36
CA LYS A 359 19.61 -21.98 7.63
C LYS A 359 18.80 -21.48 6.44
N ILE A 360 19.26 -20.42 5.74
CA ILE A 360 18.60 -19.91 4.54
C ILE A 360 18.64 -20.96 3.44
N PHE A 361 19.76 -21.66 3.30
CA PHE A 361 19.94 -22.74 2.32
C PHE A 361 18.98 -23.90 2.62
N GLU A 362 18.94 -24.38 3.88
CA GLU A 362 18.04 -25.42 4.32
C GLU A 362 16.56 -25.04 4.10
N MET A 363 16.17 -23.81 4.45
CA MET A 363 14.81 -23.32 4.25
C MET A 363 14.41 -23.34 2.76
N ASN A 364 15.32 -22.95 1.86
CA ASN A 364 15.05 -22.99 0.43
C ASN A 364 15.02 -24.42 -0.11
N CYS A 365 15.88 -25.33 0.37
CA CYS A 365 15.79 -26.76 0.04
C CYS A 365 14.39 -27.31 0.37
N ARG A 366 13.88 -27.05 1.57
CA ARG A 366 12.52 -27.46 1.99
C ARG A 366 11.44 -26.88 1.06
N ARG A 367 11.56 -25.61 0.67
CA ARG A 367 10.61 -24.95 -0.24
C ARG A 367 10.52 -25.64 -1.60
N TYR A 368 11.65 -26.14 -2.12
CA TYR A 368 11.70 -26.83 -3.41
C TYR A 368 11.54 -28.36 -3.28
N GLY A 369 11.36 -28.87 -2.08
CA GLY A 369 11.23 -30.32 -1.82
C GLY A 369 12.51 -31.09 -2.07
N ILE A 370 13.68 -30.46 -1.95
CA ILE A 370 15.00 -31.08 -2.16
C ILE A 370 15.59 -31.40 -0.79
N PRO A 371 16.17 -32.58 -0.58
CA PRO A 371 16.90 -32.90 0.64
C PRO A 371 18.04 -31.91 0.89
N TYR A 372 18.13 -31.39 2.12
CA TYR A 372 19.28 -30.57 2.52
C TYR A 372 20.50 -31.45 2.76
N ASP A 373 21.67 -31.02 2.24
CA ASP A 373 22.95 -31.66 2.48
C ASP A 373 23.98 -30.60 2.91
N ALA A 374 24.50 -30.74 4.14
CA ALA A 374 25.50 -29.84 4.69
C ALA A 374 26.84 -29.88 3.91
N GLU A 375 27.17 -31.00 3.29
CA GLU A 375 28.39 -31.15 2.48
C GLU A 375 28.37 -30.24 1.24
N ILE A 376 27.19 -30.04 0.65
CA ILE A 376 27.01 -29.10 -0.47
C ILE A 376 27.31 -27.68 -0.04
N VAL A 377 26.84 -27.29 1.15
CA VAL A 377 27.09 -25.95 1.67
C VAL A 377 28.57 -25.78 2.03
N ARG A 378 29.20 -26.84 2.56
CA ARG A 378 30.63 -26.84 2.81
C ARG A 378 31.44 -26.74 1.51
N HIS A 379 31.01 -27.47 0.46
CA HIS A 379 31.60 -27.37 -0.88
C HIS A 379 31.53 -25.94 -1.41
N LEU A 380 30.38 -25.27 -1.31
CA LEU A 380 30.22 -23.86 -1.68
C LEU A 380 31.22 -22.96 -0.93
N TYR A 381 31.38 -23.14 0.38
CA TYR A 381 32.32 -22.31 1.15
C TYR A 381 33.76 -22.48 0.69
N LEU A 382 34.20 -23.71 0.45
CA LEU A 382 35.59 -23.99 0.15
C LEU A 382 35.96 -23.69 -1.31
N HIS A 383 35.12 -24.14 -2.24
CA HIS A 383 35.46 -24.15 -3.67
C HIS A 383 34.83 -23.00 -4.45
N VAL A 384 33.84 -22.31 -3.91
CA VAL A 384 33.20 -21.15 -4.58
C VAL A 384 33.55 -19.86 -3.86
N TYR A 385 33.10 -19.69 -2.62
CA TYR A 385 33.30 -18.44 -1.89
C TYR A 385 34.76 -18.21 -1.50
N GLY A 386 35.44 -19.24 -0.96
CA GLY A 386 36.82 -19.15 -0.51
C GLY A 386 37.79 -19.03 -1.68
N ALA A 387 37.61 -19.83 -2.72
CA ALA A 387 38.49 -19.82 -3.89
C ALA A 387 38.43 -18.52 -4.71
N ARG A 388 37.24 -17.87 -4.73
CA ARG A 388 37.02 -16.64 -5.51
C ARG A 388 36.91 -15.37 -4.65
N ASN A 389 37.19 -15.47 -3.36
CA ASN A 389 37.05 -14.36 -2.37
C ASN A 389 35.70 -13.65 -2.45
N LEU A 390 34.61 -14.41 -2.70
CA LEU A 390 33.27 -13.88 -2.82
C LEU A 390 32.61 -13.69 -1.45
N GLN A 391 31.80 -12.64 -1.33
CA GLN A 391 30.98 -12.42 -0.14
C GLN A 391 29.67 -13.20 -0.23
N MET A 392 29.32 -13.92 0.85
CA MET A 392 28.03 -14.58 0.96
C MET A 392 26.91 -13.54 1.06
N ARG A 393 25.80 -13.77 0.36
CA ARG A 393 24.59 -12.93 0.42
C ARG A 393 23.37 -13.79 0.70
N ALA A 394 22.37 -13.18 1.32
CA ALA A 394 21.15 -13.90 1.70
C ALA A 394 20.32 -14.40 0.49
N CYS A 395 20.45 -13.78 -0.68
CA CYS A 395 19.79 -14.23 -1.91
C CYS A 395 20.43 -15.47 -2.53
N HIS A 396 21.75 -15.68 -2.35
CA HIS A 396 22.49 -16.74 -3.05
C HIS A 396 21.89 -18.14 -2.84
N PRO A 397 21.48 -18.57 -1.62
CA PRO A 397 20.86 -19.90 -1.44
C PRO A 397 19.63 -20.10 -2.32
N ARG A 398 18.73 -19.12 -2.35
CA ARG A 398 17.52 -19.17 -3.18
C ARG A 398 17.88 -19.28 -4.66
N ASP A 399 18.72 -18.36 -5.11
CA ASP A 399 19.05 -18.20 -6.53
C ASP A 399 19.81 -19.45 -7.06
N LEU A 400 20.78 -19.98 -6.28
CA LEU A 400 21.52 -21.17 -6.65
C LEU A 400 20.62 -22.42 -6.71
N ILE A 401 19.73 -22.60 -5.71
CA ILE A 401 18.79 -23.73 -5.71
C ILE A 401 17.81 -23.61 -6.87
N ASP A 402 17.28 -22.41 -7.14
CA ASP A 402 16.39 -22.19 -8.28
C ASP A 402 17.07 -22.54 -9.61
N HIS A 403 18.32 -22.12 -9.80
CA HIS A 403 19.12 -22.44 -10.98
C HIS A 403 19.36 -23.96 -11.09
N VAL A 404 19.66 -24.67 -9.99
CA VAL A 404 19.79 -26.14 -9.99
C VAL A 404 18.48 -26.81 -10.40
N VAL A 405 17.34 -26.37 -9.85
CA VAL A 405 16.02 -26.88 -10.21
C VAL A 405 15.74 -26.68 -11.69
N ASN A 406 16.05 -25.50 -12.23
CA ASN A 406 15.84 -25.19 -13.64
C ASN A 406 16.76 -26.01 -14.55
N LEU A 407 18.02 -26.23 -14.15
CA LEU A 407 18.97 -27.10 -14.87
C LEU A 407 18.50 -28.54 -14.88
N CYS A 408 18.05 -29.10 -13.72
CA CYS A 408 17.51 -30.46 -13.63
C CYS A 408 16.26 -30.60 -14.50
N ARG A 409 15.36 -29.60 -14.49
CA ARG A 409 14.15 -29.58 -15.33
C ARG A 409 14.50 -29.58 -16.82
N TYR A 410 15.47 -28.77 -17.23
CA TYR A 410 15.97 -28.77 -18.60
C TYR A 410 16.53 -30.14 -19.02
N GLN A 411 17.26 -30.80 -18.12
CA GLN A 411 17.82 -32.15 -18.33
C GLN A 411 16.79 -33.26 -18.12
N ARG A 412 15.51 -32.96 -17.84
CA ARG A 412 14.40 -33.93 -17.61
C ARG A 412 14.68 -34.93 -16.47
N ARG A 413 15.37 -34.48 -15.43
CA ARG A 413 15.65 -35.26 -14.22
C ARG A 413 15.04 -34.63 -12.97
N LYS A 414 14.94 -35.47 -11.90
CA LYS A 414 14.48 -34.92 -10.60
C LYS A 414 15.47 -33.91 -10.05
N PRO A 415 14.99 -32.82 -9.42
CA PRO A 415 15.84 -31.87 -8.72
C PRO A 415 16.61 -32.55 -7.58
N GLU A 416 17.92 -32.41 -7.61
CA GLU A 416 18.85 -32.90 -6.58
C GLU A 416 20.02 -31.93 -6.44
N LEU A 417 20.71 -31.97 -5.31
CA LEU A 417 21.90 -31.18 -5.08
C LEU A 417 23.13 -32.09 -5.14
N THR A 418 24.02 -31.83 -6.12
CA THR A 418 25.33 -32.46 -6.19
C THR A 418 26.41 -31.39 -6.38
N PRO A 419 27.66 -31.66 -5.97
CA PRO A 419 28.78 -30.72 -6.18
C PRO A 419 28.93 -30.29 -7.64
N GLU A 420 28.77 -31.20 -8.59
CA GLU A 420 28.91 -30.93 -10.01
C GLU A 420 27.84 -29.99 -10.55
N LEU A 421 26.57 -30.16 -10.04
CA LEU A 421 25.49 -29.27 -10.41
C LEU A 421 25.69 -27.88 -9.84
N ILE A 422 26.08 -27.82 -8.58
CA ILE A 422 26.37 -26.53 -7.90
C ILE A 422 27.52 -25.82 -8.63
N ASP A 423 28.60 -26.50 -8.98
CA ASP A 423 29.71 -25.90 -9.72
C ASP A 423 29.28 -25.42 -11.10
N THR A 424 28.42 -26.16 -11.78
CA THR A 424 27.87 -25.75 -13.07
C THR A 424 27.02 -24.50 -12.96
N VAL A 425 26.16 -24.42 -11.96
CA VAL A 425 25.31 -23.25 -11.70
C VAL A 425 26.15 -22.07 -11.26
N CYS A 426 27.14 -22.28 -10.39
CA CYS A 426 28.00 -21.19 -9.90
C CYS A 426 28.84 -20.55 -11.01
N ARG A 427 29.23 -21.29 -12.06
CA ARG A 427 29.90 -20.73 -13.21
C ARG A 427 29.06 -19.75 -14.02
N THR A 428 27.76 -19.97 -14.08
CA THR A 428 26.84 -19.09 -14.79
C THR A 428 26.25 -17.98 -13.90
N TYR A 429 26.21 -18.22 -12.59
CA TYR A 429 25.63 -17.25 -11.64
C TYR A 429 26.63 -16.17 -11.22
N PHE A 430 27.87 -16.57 -10.90
CA PHE A 430 28.93 -15.64 -10.56
C PHE A 430 29.74 -15.28 -11.81
N ILE A 431 29.82 -13.99 -12.12
CA ILE A 431 30.66 -13.49 -13.23
C ILE A 431 32.13 -13.84 -12.90
N GLU A 432 32.77 -14.56 -13.78
CA GLU A 432 34.21 -14.73 -13.71
C GLU A 432 34.85 -13.38 -14.11
N GLU A 433 35.53 -12.72 -13.16
CA GLU A 433 36.44 -11.65 -13.54
C GLU A 433 37.59 -12.33 -14.33
N GLU A 434 37.58 -12.18 -15.66
CA GLU A 434 38.75 -12.50 -16.47
C GLU A 434 39.90 -11.70 -15.89
N SER A 435 40.88 -12.43 -15.34
CA SER A 435 42.15 -11.85 -14.94
C SER A 435 42.73 -11.19 -16.18
N GLN A 436 42.68 -9.86 -16.26
CA GLN A 436 43.42 -9.14 -17.33
C GLN A 436 44.86 -9.62 -17.26
N PRO A 437 45.40 -10.21 -18.34
CA PRO A 437 46.81 -10.58 -18.37
C PRO A 437 47.63 -9.31 -18.18
N GLY A 438 48.47 -9.33 -17.16
CA GLY A 438 49.24 -8.21 -16.68
C GLY A 438 49.89 -7.42 -17.82
N THR A 439 49.56 -6.15 -17.87
CA THR A 439 50.36 -5.14 -18.55
C THR A 439 51.71 -5.07 -17.82
N THR A 440 52.64 -5.84 -18.28
CA THR A 440 54.06 -5.67 -17.95
C THR A 440 54.44 -4.24 -18.33
N GLN A 441 54.57 -3.36 -17.34
CA GLN A 441 55.26 -2.09 -17.54
C GLN A 441 56.72 -2.45 -17.88
N ALA A 442 57.05 -2.31 -19.13
CA ALA A 442 58.45 -2.22 -19.55
C ALA A 442 58.90 -0.77 -19.35
N SER A 443 59.88 -0.66 -18.45
CA SER A 443 60.85 0.42 -18.20
C SER A 443 60.84 1.65 -19.11
#